data_0d65094458047cb327417370b228b1f5
#
_entry.id   0d65094458047cb327417370b228b1f5
#
_cell.length_a   1.000
_cell.length_b   1.000
_cell.length_c   1.000
_cell.angle_alpha   90.00
_cell.angle_beta   90.00
_cell.angle_gamma   90.00
#
_symmetry.space_group_name_H-M   'P 1'
#
loop_
_entity.id
_entity.type
_entity.pdbx_description
1 polymer ?
#
loop_
_entity_poly.entity_id
_entity_poly.type
_entity_poly.pdbx_seq_one_letter_code
_entity_poly.pdbx_strand_id
1 'polypeptide(L)'
;NWDPAKSQSLPITSLPLVHRRLVGLRLVEGKPVELVGDLANDTGKVSEDGLTWTFTIKKGLKMQNGQEITTKLIKYGIERSFAPSLSGGLGYHKTLLEGGKNYQGPYNGKHLDSIGTPDDYTITFKLVRPYGDWPWVVSTPTFSPVPTGDDPSTYTRKPVASGPYQVADYKQGVSVTLERNPKWEAKSDPLRSALPDKVVFKLGQDESVANKSIIADAGEAATSMSSSRVAAAQLAEITANPKAKARLATSSAGPLLYLAINTERVKDLAVRQAINYAVNKDAVVQALGGQLGGLKATTYITPGIEGRKEYDLYPYNVNKAKQLIAGKNVPELVLLTPNGQAQVAVAEAVQQSLAKAGFKVRIDPVETDTASERSTNSDGSSYDLTLMSWNPDYPSPAANLQPLFASSEIGNGGINASRFKDDAVDKAIDAASAELDPAKAKVAWAAVDKQIAQHAPAVPLAYRRNSFLRGSKVTGFYVEPYPAYPNYLVLGVE
;
A
#
# COMPACT_ATOMS: atom_id res chain seq x y z
N ASN A 1 -12.10 6.80 7.96
CA ASN A 1 -11.61 8.16 8.10
C ASN A 1 -11.71 8.87 6.75
N TRP A 2 -12.48 9.98 6.68
CA TRP A 2 -12.76 10.72 5.45
C TRP A 2 -11.92 11.99 5.31
N ASP A 3 -11.02 12.26 6.26
CA ASP A 3 -10.06 13.35 6.15
C ASP A 3 -8.83 12.91 5.33
N PRO A 4 -8.53 13.57 4.19
CA PRO A 4 -7.38 13.24 3.36
C PRO A 4 -6.04 13.30 4.10
N ALA A 5 -5.90 14.18 5.10
CA ALA A 5 -4.68 14.33 5.87
C ALA A 5 -4.39 13.14 6.80
N LYS A 6 -5.43 12.40 7.21
CA LYS A 6 -5.35 11.25 8.14
C LYS A 6 -5.48 9.90 7.44
N SER A 7 -5.70 9.89 6.13
CA SER A 7 -6.05 8.67 5.41
C SER A 7 -4.85 8.06 4.70
N GLN A 8 -4.75 6.74 4.78
CA GLN A 8 -3.87 5.91 3.95
C GLN A 8 -4.67 5.20 2.85
N SER A 9 -5.89 5.67 2.55
CA SER A 9 -6.78 5.06 1.56
C SER A 9 -6.11 4.98 0.19
N LEU A 10 -6.18 3.80 -0.40
CA LEU A 10 -5.69 3.57 -1.75
C LEU A 10 -6.41 4.44 -2.78
N PRO A 11 -5.77 4.76 -3.91
CA PRO A 11 -6.34 5.63 -4.96
C PRO A 11 -7.62 5.12 -5.61
N ILE A 12 -8.06 3.90 -5.32
CA ILE A 12 -9.20 3.24 -5.97
C ILE A 12 -10.31 2.82 -5.00
N THR A 13 -10.15 3.09 -3.70
CA THR A 13 -11.12 2.67 -2.67
C THR A 13 -12.11 3.79 -2.31
N SER A 14 -12.52 3.88 -1.05
CA SER A 14 -13.61 4.72 -0.61
C SER A 14 -13.33 6.23 -0.68
N LEU A 15 -12.15 6.66 -0.25
CA LEU A 15 -11.86 8.11 -0.13
C LEU A 15 -11.88 8.85 -1.46
N PRO A 16 -11.34 8.31 -2.58
CA PRO A 16 -11.41 8.94 -3.88
C PRO A 16 -12.82 9.10 -4.45
N LEU A 17 -13.82 8.44 -3.92
CA LEU A 17 -15.23 8.71 -4.25
C LEU A 17 -15.66 10.11 -3.78
N VAL A 18 -15.06 10.60 -2.68
CA VAL A 18 -15.38 11.89 -2.07
C VAL A 18 -14.35 12.96 -2.44
N HIS A 19 -13.08 12.60 -2.50
CA HIS A 19 -11.98 13.54 -2.73
C HIS A 19 -11.24 13.24 -4.02
N ARG A 20 -11.17 14.21 -4.93
CA ARG A 20 -10.26 14.21 -6.07
C ARG A 20 -8.86 14.65 -5.61
N ARG A 21 -7.84 14.22 -6.33
CA ARG A 21 -6.42 14.53 -6.05
C ARG A 21 -5.82 15.25 -7.25
N LEU A 22 -4.62 15.79 -7.12
CA LEU A 22 -3.94 16.38 -8.28
C LEU A 22 -3.79 15.34 -9.39
N VAL A 23 -3.30 14.15 -9.04
CA VAL A 23 -3.05 13.03 -9.95
C VAL A 23 -3.73 11.79 -9.39
N GLY A 24 -4.15 10.88 -10.23
CA GLY A 24 -4.80 9.64 -9.81
C GLY A 24 -4.39 8.44 -10.65
N LEU A 25 -4.84 7.27 -10.24
CA LEU A 25 -4.54 6.00 -10.90
C LEU A 25 -5.71 5.58 -11.77
N ARG A 26 -5.42 5.33 -13.05
CA ARG A 26 -6.34 4.63 -13.94
C ARG A 26 -6.02 3.14 -13.91
N LEU A 27 -6.95 2.36 -13.40
CA LEU A 27 -6.92 0.91 -13.46
C LEU A 27 -7.93 0.42 -14.49
N VAL A 28 -7.47 -0.40 -15.41
CA VAL A 28 -8.31 -1.07 -16.41
C VAL A 28 -7.95 -2.55 -16.35
N GLU A 29 -8.95 -3.40 -16.29
CA GLU A 29 -8.78 -4.86 -16.19
C GLU A 29 -7.80 -5.39 -17.23
N GLY A 30 -6.78 -6.13 -16.77
CA GLY A 30 -5.74 -6.73 -17.60
C GLY A 30 -4.73 -5.74 -18.21
N LYS A 31 -4.69 -4.49 -17.76
CA LYS A 31 -3.72 -3.49 -18.24
C LYS A 31 -2.81 -3.00 -17.11
N PRO A 32 -1.58 -2.53 -17.44
CA PRO A 32 -0.75 -1.85 -16.47
C PRO A 32 -1.45 -0.64 -15.85
N VAL A 33 -1.11 -0.33 -14.61
CA VAL A 33 -1.60 0.87 -13.92
C VAL A 33 -1.06 2.11 -14.62
N GLU A 34 -1.93 3.06 -14.92
CA GLU A 34 -1.57 4.34 -15.54
C GLU A 34 -1.77 5.49 -14.56
N LEU A 35 -0.75 6.35 -14.42
CA LEU A 35 -0.85 7.59 -13.69
C LEU A 35 -1.41 8.67 -14.60
N VAL A 36 -2.48 9.35 -14.20
CA VAL A 36 -3.17 10.37 -15.02
C VAL A 36 -3.50 11.61 -14.19
N GLY A 37 -3.58 12.76 -14.84
CA GLY A 37 -4.08 13.98 -14.19
C GLY A 37 -5.54 13.80 -13.75
N ASP A 38 -5.84 14.03 -12.46
CA ASP A 38 -7.20 14.03 -11.92
C ASP A 38 -7.75 15.47 -11.86
N LEU A 39 -7.36 16.27 -10.87
CA LEU A 39 -7.58 17.71 -10.88
C LEU A 39 -6.59 18.42 -11.82
N ALA A 40 -5.36 17.92 -11.89
CA ALA A 40 -4.37 18.42 -12.83
C ALA A 40 -4.69 17.99 -14.27
N ASN A 41 -4.14 18.75 -15.24
CA ASN A 41 -4.27 18.46 -16.66
C ASN A 41 -3.42 17.28 -17.09
N ASP A 42 -2.27 17.07 -16.41
CA ASP A 42 -1.28 16.03 -16.66
C ASP A 42 -0.66 15.52 -15.36
N THR A 43 0.41 14.75 -15.46
CA THR A 43 1.14 14.17 -14.31
C THR A 43 2.29 15.06 -13.79
N GLY A 44 2.34 16.32 -14.25
CA GLY A 44 3.34 17.30 -13.84
C GLY A 44 4.55 17.38 -14.73
N LYS A 45 5.26 18.49 -14.62
CA LYS A 45 6.51 18.78 -15.32
C LYS A 45 7.61 19.07 -14.30
N VAL A 46 8.78 18.48 -14.51
CA VAL A 46 9.94 18.67 -13.65
C VAL A 46 10.94 19.62 -14.29
N SER A 47 11.60 20.44 -13.47
CA SER A 47 12.74 21.29 -13.89
C SER A 47 13.98 20.45 -14.25
N GLU A 48 14.92 21.04 -14.98
CA GLU A 48 16.15 20.36 -15.44
C GLU A 48 17.00 19.82 -14.27
N ASP A 49 17.00 20.53 -13.15
CA ASP A 49 17.71 20.11 -11.92
C ASP A 49 16.96 19.03 -11.11
N GLY A 50 15.73 18.67 -11.54
CA GLY A 50 14.90 17.66 -10.87
C GLY A 50 14.27 18.11 -9.56
N LEU A 51 14.44 19.38 -9.15
CA LEU A 51 14.03 19.84 -7.82
C LEU A 51 12.67 20.48 -7.78
N THR A 52 12.16 21.00 -8.91
CA THR A 52 10.87 21.70 -8.95
C THR A 52 9.90 20.99 -9.87
N TRP A 53 8.76 20.56 -9.31
CA TRP A 53 7.64 20.02 -10.05
C TRP A 53 6.51 21.04 -10.19
N THR A 54 5.96 21.17 -11.38
CA THR A 54 4.87 22.10 -11.71
C THR A 54 3.67 21.34 -12.23
N PHE A 55 2.50 21.66 -11.69
CA PHE A 55 1.20 21.13 -12.14
C PHE A 55 0.26 22.27 -12.45
N THR A 56 -0.51 22.13 -13.52
CA THR A 56 -1.63 23.01 -13.86
C THR A 56 -2.94 22.29 -13.64
N ILE A 57 -3.89 22.90 -12.92
CA ILE A 57 -5.19 22.28 -12.66
C ILE A 57 -6.26 22.72 -13.65
N LYS A 58 -7.28 21.90 -13.81
CA LYS A 58 -8.47 22.18 -14.61
C LYS A 58 -9.26 23.33 -14.00
N LYS A 59 -9.74 24.26 -14.86
CA LYS A 59 -10.49 25.46 -14.43
C LYS A 59 -11.97 25.16 -14.22
N GLY A 60 -12.62 25.95 -13.36
CA GLY A 60 -14.06 25.95 -13.16
C GLY A 60 -14.61 24.79 -12.34
N LEU A 61 -13.75 23.88 -11.82
CA LEU A 61 -14.17 22.80 -10.96
C LEU A 61 -14.58 23.32 -9.59
N LYS A 62 -15.58 22.68 -8.96
CA LYS A 62 -16.15 23.15 -7.70
C LYS A 62 -16.14 22.08 -6.62
N MET A 63 -15.96 22.51 -5.39
CA MET A 63 -16.28 21.75 -4.19
C MET A 63 -17.80 21.63 -4.03
N GLN A 64 -18.27 20.68 -3.19
CA GLN A 64 -19.70 20.49 -2.92
C GLN A 64 -20.41 21.76 -2.38
N ASN A 65 -19.68 22.61 -1.66
CA ASN A 65 -20.21 23.90 -1.14
C ASN A 65 -20.28 25.01 -2.20
N GLY A 66 -19.89 24.72 -3.45
CA GLY A 66 -19.89 25.67 -4.57
C GLY A 66 -18.61 26.49 -4.71
N GLN A 67 -17.66 26.41 -3.78
CA GLN A 67 -16.36 27.07 -3.86
C GLN A 67 -15.57 26.51 -5.05
N GLU A 68 -14.96 27.38 -5.86
CA GLU A 68 -14.09 26.95 -6.95
C GLU A 68 -12.82 26.29 -6.41
N ILE A 69 -12.43 25.19 -7.03
CA ILE A 69 -11.17 24.49 -6.69
C ILE A 69 -10.00 25.27 -7.28
N THR A 70 -9.18 25.82 -6.40
CA THR A 70 -7.96 26.53 -6.75
C THR A 70 -6.74 25.81 -6.12
N THR A 71 -5.56 26.15 -6.59
CA THR A 71 -4.29 25.66 -6.05
C THR A 71 -4.10 25.99 -4.58
N LYS A 72 -4.69 27.10 -4.09
CA LYS A 72 -4.67 27.48 -2.68
C LYS A 72 -5.37 26.46 -1.78
N LEU A 73 -6.49 25.88 -2.24
CA LEU A 73 -7.19 24.81 -1.48
C LEU A 73 -6.38 23.53 -1.43
N ILE A 74 -5.67 23.21 -2.53
CA ILE A 74 -4.81 22.04 -2.58
C ILE A 74 -3.59 22.24 -1.67
N LYS A 75 -2.93 23.39 -1.76
CA LYS A 75 -1.83 23.76 -0.85
C LYS A 75 -2.27 23.64 0.61
N TYR A 76 -3.40 24.20 0.97
CA TYR A 76 -3.92 24.13 2.32
C TYR A 76 -4.18 22.69 2.76
N GLY A 77 -4.77 21.86 1.89
CA GLY A 77 -5.00 20.43 2.13
C GLY A 77 -3.69 19.68 2.43
N ILE A 78 -2.62 19.98 1.68
CA ILE A 78 -1.29 19.39 1.91
C ILE A 78 -0.71 19.89 3.23
N GLU A 79 -0.72 21.20 3.45
CA GLU A 79 -0.16 21.84 4.65
C GLU A 79 -0.81 21.32 5.94
N ARG A 80 -2.13 21.05 5.93
CA ARG A 80 -2.85 20.47 7.08
C ARG A 80 -2.23 19.16 7.57
N SER A 81 -1.77 18.32 6.65
CA SER A 81 -1.22 16.99 6.98
C SER A 81 0.03 17.03 7.86
N PHE A 82 0.71 18.17 7.91
CA PHE A 82 1.88 18.37 8.77
C PHE A 82 1.51 18.66 10.23
N ALA A 83 0.26 19.00 10.52
CA ALA A 83 -0.16 19.29 11.88
C ALA A 83 -0.10 18.03 12.75
N PRO A 84 0.47 18.07 13.95
CA PRO A 84 0.55 16.90 14.85
C PRO A 84 -0.82 16.31 15.20
N SER A 85 -1.86 17.12 15.26
CA SER A 85 -3.25 16.71 15.50
C SER A 85 -3.87 15.91 14.33
N LEU A 86 -3.24 15.93 13.16
CA LEU A 86 -3.67 15.24 11.93
C LEU A 86 -2.69 14.13 11.52
N SER A 87 -2.08 13.46 12.48
CA SER A 87 -1.20 12.30 12.24
C SER A 87 -1.96 11.08 11.70
N GLY A 88 -1.24 10.15 11.08
CA GLY A 88 -1.74 8.86 10.62
C GLY A 88 -1.94 8.73 9.10
N GLY A 89 -1.77 9.81 8.33
CA GLY A 89 -1.73 9.76 6.86
C GLY A 89 -0.35 9.38 6.32
N LEU A 90 -0.26 9.21 4.98
CA LEU A 90 1.02 8.97 4.29
C LEU A 90 1.94 10.19 4.39
N GLY A 91 3.21 9.96 4.65
CA GLY A 91 4.18 11.01 5.04
C GLY A 91 5.27 11.34 4.02
N TYR A 92 5.29 10.74 2.82
CA TYR A 92 6.36 10.92 1.82
C TYR A 92 6.73 12.38 1.54
N HIS A 93 5.72 13.23 1.37
CA HIS A 93 5.90 14.67 1.09
C HIS A 93 6.59 15.43 2.24
N LYS A 94 6.45 14.95 3.48
CA LYS A 94 7.00 15.64 4.66
C LYS A 94 8.53 15.67 4.67
N THR A 95 9.15 14.63 4.13
CA THR A 95 10.61 14.49 4.04
C THR A 95 11.16 14.97 2.70
N LEU A 96 10.33 15.02 1.66
CA LEU A 96 10.74 15.40 0.31
C LEU A 96 10.60 16.90 0.04
N LEU A 97 9.59 17.58 0.60
CA LEU A 97 9.41 19.02 0.43
C LEU A 97 10.45 19.82 1.23
N GLU A 98 11.05 20.82 0.60
CA GLU A 98 11.99 21.74 1.28
C GLU A 98 11.29 22.40 2.47
N GLY A 99 11.92 22.39 3.65
CA GLY A 99 11.35 22.91 4.89
C GLY A 99 10.30 22.00 5.55
N GLY A 100 9.85 20.92 4.88
CA GLY A 100 8.79 20.05 5.36
C GLY A 100 9.08 19.38 6.69
N LYS A 101 10.33 18.94 6.92
CA LYS A 101 10.74 18.21 8.14
C LYS A 101 10.40 18.95 9.44
N ASN A 102 10.42 20.29 9.45
CA ASN A 102 10.20 21.13 10.63
C ASN A 102 8.86 21.86 10.61
N TYR A 103 8.08 21.73 9.54
CA TYR A 103 6.82 22.42 9.40
C TYR A 103 5.72 21.70 10.21
N GLN A 104 4.87 22.49 10.90
CA GLN A 104 3.87 22.00 11.86
C GLN A 104 2.43 22.29 11.41
N GLY A 105 2.24 22.56 10.12
CA GLY A 105 0.93 22.84 9.55
C GLY A 105 0.52 24.32 9.60
N PRO A 106 -0.63 24.68 8.97
CA PRO A 106 -1.01 26.07 8.73
C PRO A 106 -1.76 26.72 9.89
N TYR A 107 -2.14 25.96 10.93
CA TYR A 107 -3.02 26.45 12.01
C TYR A 107 -2.39 27.52 12.91
N ASN A 108 -1.09 27.76 12.78
CA ASN A 108 -0.36 28.85 13.46
C ASN A 108 -0.13 30.07 12.54
N GLY A 109 -0.79 30.11 11.37
CA GLY A 109 -0.65 31.16 10.36
C GLY A 109 0.61 31.10 9.52
N LYS A 110 1.45 30.05 9.65
CA LYS A 110 2.62 29.82 8.80
C LYS A 110 2.29 28.93 7.62
N HIS A 111 2.90 29.23 6.48
CA HIS A 111 2.79 28.44 5.26
C HIS A 111 4.12 27.82 4.86
N LEU A 112 4.07 26.75 4.07
CA LEU A 112 5.26 26.08 3.55
C LEU A 112 5.62 26.70 2.18
N ASP A 113 6.75 27.42 2.12
CA ASP A 113 7.17 28.17 0.92
C ASP A 113 7.52 27.26 -0.26
N SER A 114 7.93 26.03 0.01
CA SER A 114 8.20 25.03 -1.03
C SER A 114 6.96 24.57 -1.81
N ILE A 115 5.75 24.93 -1.36
CA ILE A 115 4.52 24.76 -2.11
C ILE A 115 4.10 26.13 -2.65
N GLY A 116 4.47 26.40 -3.91
CA GLY A 116 4.16 27.65 -4.58
C GLY A 116 2.80 27.62 -5.26
N THR A 117 2.05 28.72 -5.16
CA THR A 117 0.77 28.93 -5.88
C THR A 117 0.81 30.28 -6.60
N PRO A 118 1.60 30.40 -7.71
CA PRO A 118 1.81 31.67 -8.39
C PRO A 118 0.52 32.25 -8.98
N ASP A 119 -0.44 31.40 -9.26
CA ASP A 119 -1.81 31.76 -9.64
C ASP A 119 -2.80 30.70 -9.15
N ASP A 120 -4.11 30.92 -9.40
CA ASP A 120 -5.18 30.04 -8.91
C ASP A 120 -5.18 28.63 -9.56
N TYR A 121 -4.41 28.42 -10.63
CA TYR A 121 -4.40 27.17 -11.41
C TYR A 121 -3.03 26.55 -11.60
N THR A 122 -1.96 27.18 -11.11
CA THR A 122 -0.60 26.64 -11.15
C THR A 122 -0.10 26.38 -9.74
N ILE A 123 0.36 25.16 -9.47
CA ILE A 123 1.00 24.78 -8.20
C ILE A 123 2.38 24.21 -8.47
N THR A 124 3.35 24.61 -7.64
CA THR A 124 4.74 24.13 -7.73
C THR A 124 5.17 23.49 -6.42
N PHE A 125 6.05 22.50 -6.52
CA PHE A 125 6.63 21.80 -5.38
C PHE A 125 8.14 21.82 -5.49
N LYS A 126 8.84 22.40 -4.50
CA LYS A 126 10.29 22.38 -4.42
C LYS A 126 10.74 21.27 -3.48
N LEU A 127 11.51 20.34 -4.02
CA LEU A 127 12.02 19.19 -3.29
C LEU A 127 13.42 19.43 -2.75
N VAL A 128 13.77 18.70 -1.68
CA VAL A 128 15.14 18.73 -1.09
C VAL A 128 16.16 17.96 -1.94
N ARG A 129 15.68 17.08 -2.83
CA ARG A 129 16.48 16.27 -3.77
C ARG A 129 15.61 15.85 -4.94
N PRO A 130 16.21 15.50 -6.11
CA PRO A 130 15.44 14.92 -7.21
C PRO A 130 14.73 13.65 -6.74
N TYR A 131 13.50 13.47 -7.19
CA TYR A 131 12.69 12.29 -6.87
C TYR A 131 11.74 11.96 -8.03
N GLY A 132 12.08 10.92 -8.82
CA GLY A 132 11.35 10.55 -10.04
C GLY A 132 9.92 10.10 -9.78
N ASP A 133 9.65 9.55 -8.59
CA ASP A 133 8.32 9.08 -8.17
C ASP A 133 7.44 10.19 -7.57
N TRP A 134 7.83 11.47 -7.64
CA TRP A 134 7.01 12.56 -7.13
C TRP A 134 5.55 12.54 -7.65
N PRO A 135 5.26 12.27 -8.92
CA PRO A 135 3.88 12.16 -9.41
C PRO A 135 3.06 11.06 -8.70
N TRP A 136 3.68 9.96 -8.28
CA TRP A 136 3.03 8.93 -7.48
C TRP A 136 2.72 9.42 -6.08
N VAL A 137 3.64 10.16 -5.45
CA VAL A 137 3.41 10.81 -4.14
C VAL A 137 2.22 11.77 -4.23
N VAL A 138 2.13 12.55 -5.31
CA VAL A 138 1.04 13.49 -5.58
C VAL A 138 -0.31 12.79 -5.82
N SER A 139 -0.33 11.50 -6.11
CA SER A 139 -1.55 10.69 -6.20
C SER A 139 -2.10 10.24 -4.84
N THR A 140 -1.39 10.53 -3.74
CA THR A 140 -1.83 10.15 -2.39
C THR A 140 -2.94 11.06 -1.84
N PRO A 141 -3.70 10.63 -0.82
CA PRO A 141 -4.86 11.38 -0.31
C PRO A 141 -4.59 12.82 0.05
N THR A 142 -3.41 13.08 0.62
CA THR A 142 -2.99 14.41 1.10
C THR A 142 -3.07 15.50 0.04
N PHE A 143 -2.94 15.16 -1.24
CA PHE A 143 -2.96 16.12 -2.36
C PHE A 143 -4.38 16.43 -2.87
N SER A 144 -5.34 16.38 -1.97
CA SER A 144 -6.75 16.77 -2.22
C SER A 144 -7.02 18.20 -1.75
N PRO A 145 -7.90 18.94 -2.44
CA PRO A 145 -8.30 20.28 -1.99
C PRO A 145 -9.12 20.19 -0.70
N VAL A 146 -8.85 21.10 0.22
CA VAL A 146 -9.60 21.28 1.47
C VAL A 146 -9.91 22.78 1.62
N PRO A 147 -11.16 23.18 1.93
CA PRO A 147 -11.49 24.57 2.22
C PRO A 147 -10.71 25.09 3.42
N THR A 148 -10.26 26.34 3.36
CA THR A 148 -9.62 27.01 4.49
C THR A 148 -10.61 27.25 5.63
N GLY A 149 -10.13 27.17 6.87
CA GLY A 149 -10.98 27.33 8.05
C GLY A 149 -11.75 26.06 8.43
N ASP A 150 -11.30 24.89 7.97
CA ASP A 150 -11.84 23.62 8.42
C ASP A 150 -11.66 23.43 9.94
N ASP A 151 -12.53 22.60 10.52
CA ASP A 151 -12.36 22.09 11.88
C ASP A 151 -11.79 20.67 11.84
N PRO A 152 -10.51 20.48 12.19
CA PRO A 152 -9.87 19.17 12.15
C PRO A 152 -10.57 18.10 13.02
N SER A 153 -11.32 18.50 14.04
CA SER A 153 -12.01 17.57 14.94
C SER A 153 -13.27 16.95 14.32
N THR A 154 -13.87 17.64 13.36
CA THR A 154 -15.12 17.22 12.71
C THR A 154 -14.94 16.84 11.24
N TYR A 155 -13.89 17.32 10.57
CA TYR A 155 -13.67 17.14 9.13
C TYR A 155 -13.65 15.67 8.71
N THR A 156 -13.16 14.78 9.56
CA THR A 156 -13.16 13.33 9.30
C THR A 156 -14.56 12.72 9.13
N ARG A 157 -15.62 13.40 9.62
CA ARG A 157 -17.01 12.94 9.54
C ARG A 157 -17.86 13.77 8.58
N LYS A 158 -17.45 15.02 8.34
CA LYS A 158 -18.16 15.98 7.47
C LYS A 158 -17.17 16.66 6.51
N PRO A 159 -16.47 15.91 5.65
CA PRO A 159 -15.56 16.51 4.69
C PRO A 159 -16.35 17.29 3.62
N VAL A 160 -15.72 18.29 3.04
CA VAL A 160 -16.24 18.98 1.86
C VAL A 160 -15.72 18.26 0.62
N ALA A 161 -16.62 17.66 -0.15
CA ALA A 161 -16.27 16.82 -1.28
C ALA A 161 -15.83 17.61 -2.52
N SER A 162 -14.87 17.06 -3.25
CA SER A 162 -14.49 17.47 -4.61
C SER A 162 -14.79 16.38 -5.65
N GLY A 163 -15.11 15.17 -5.20
CA GLY A 163 -15.46 14.01 -6.02
C GLY A 163 -16.95 13.87 -6.31
N PRO A 164 -17.35 12.74 -6.96
CA PRO A 164 -18.74 12.51 -7.38
C PRO A 164 -19.72 12.29 -6.24
N TYR A 165 -19.24 11.97 -5.05
CA TYR A 165 -20.07 11.73 -3.89
C TYR A 165 -19.70 12.64 -2.73
N GLN A 166 -20.68 12.89 -1.86
CA GLN A 166 -20.54 13.60 -0.59
C GLN A 166 -21.03 12.71 0.56
N VAL A 167 -20.50 12.92 1.77
CA VAL A 167 -20.97 12.22 2.96
C VAL A 167 -22.30 12.81 3.38
N ALA A 168 -23.39 12.08 3.18
CA ALA A 168 -24.75 12.48 3.53
C ALA A 168 -25.09 12.12 4.97
N ASP A 169 -24.65 10.93 5.44
CA ASP A 169 -24.88 10.48 6.81
C ASP A 169 -23.65 9.71 7.34
N TYR A 170 -23.30 9.96 8.58
CA TYR A 170 -22.20 9.30 9.27
C TYR A 170 -22.63 8.83 10.65
N LYS A 171 -22.84 7.52 10.80
CA LYS A 171 -23.12 6.85 12.06
C LYS A 171 -21.89 6.09 12.53
N GLN A 172 -21.21 6.64 13.52
CA GLN A 172 -19.94 6.08 14.01
C GLN A 172 -20.07 4.61 14.38
N GLY A 173 -19.18 3.77 13.84
CA GLY A 173 -19.17 2.32 14.07
C GLY A 173 -20.30 1.54 13.38
N VAL A 174 -21.25 2.21 12.72
CA VAL A 174 -22.44 1.58 12.12
C VAL A 174 -22.44 1.71 10.60
N SER A 175 -22.44 2.92 10.07
CA SER A 175 -22.51 3.14 8.63
C SER A 175 -22.03 4.52 8.19
N VAL A 176 -21.62 4.60 6.93
CA VAL A 176 -21.43 5.86 6.20
C VAL A 176 -22.23 5.80 4.90
N THR A 177 -23.05 6.79 4.67
CA THR A 177 -23.83 6.91 3.45
C THR A 177 -23.27 8.05 2.60
N LEU A 178 -22.95 7.71 1.36
CA LEU A 178 -22.55 8.66 0.32
C LEU A 178 -23.72 8.87 -0.65
N GLU A 179 -23.99 10.12 -1.02
CA GLU A 179 -24.93 10.52 -2.05
C GLU A 179 -24.22 11.37 -3.10
N ARG A 180 -24.82 11.52 -4.29
CA ARG A 180 -24.20 12.29 -5.39
C ARG A 180 -23.89 13.71 -4.97
N ASN A 181 -22.70 14.18 -5.32
CA ASN A 181 -22.33 15.59 -5.24
C ASN A 181 -22.82 16.31 -6.49
N PRO A 182 -23.82 17.21 -6.40
CA PRO A 182 -24.38 17.88 -7.56
C PRO A 182 -23.44 18.89 -8.22
N LYS A 183 -22.31 19.20 -7.60
CA LYS A 183 -21.29 20.12 -8.13
C LYS A 183 -20.19 19.40 -8.91
N TRP A 184 -20.15 18.05 -8.86
CA TRP A 184 -19.17 17.29 -9.62
C TRP A 184 -19.56 17.20 -11.10
N GLU A 185 -18.56 17.30 -11.98
CA GLU A 185 -18.72 17.24 -13.42
C GLU A 185 -18.04 16.01 -14.02
N ALA A 186 -18.83 15.05 -14.49
CA ALA A 186 -18.33 13.79 -15.06
C ALA A 186 -17.34 13.99 -16.22
N LYS A 187 -17.60 14.98 -17.10
CA LYS A 187 -16.72 15.28 -18.26
C LYS A 187 -15.29 15.68 -17.88
N SER A 188 -15.10 16.16 -16.65
CA SER A 188 -13.81 16.59 -16.13
C SER A 188 -13.01 15.46 -15.45
N ASP A 189 -13.65 14.32 -15.19
CA ASP A 189 -13.11 13.24 -14.35
C ASP A 189 -12.76 12.01 -15.18
N PRO A 190 -11.48 11.69 -15.34
CA PRO A 190 -11.05 10.56 -16.16
C PRO A 190 -11.10 9.22 -15.43
N LEU A 191 -11.45 9.19 -14.13
CA LEU A 191 -11.26 8.04 -13.25
C LEU A 191 -12.56 7.44 -12.71
N ARG A 192 -13.59 8.26 -12.47
CA ARG A 192 -14.77 7.87 -11.71
C ARG A 192 -16.00 7.78 -12.61
N SER A 193 -16.56 6.57 -12.70
CA SER A 193 -17.81 6.36 -13.47
C SER A 193 -19.03 6.87 -12.73
N ALA A 194 -19.02 6.89 -11.40
CA ALA A 194 -20.09 7.33 -10.51
C ALA A 194 -21.47 6.78 -10.90
N LEU A 195 -21.56 5.47 -11.19
CA LEU A 195 -22.80 4.84 -11.67
C LEU A 195 -23.89 4.73 -10.60
N PRO A 196 -23.62 4.32 -9.33
CA PRO A 196 -24.64 4.26 -8.30
C PRO A 196 -25.12 5.66 -7.88
N ASP A 197 -26.41 5.80 -7.54
CA ASP A 197 -26.94 7.03 -6.95
C ASP A 197 -26.48 7.20 -5.50
N LYS A 198 -26.24 6.08 -4.82
CA LYS A 198 -25.92 6.02 -3.40
C LYS A 198 -24.96 4.88 -3.12
N VAL A 199 -24.02 5.11 -2.21
CA VAL A 199 -23.08 4.09 -1.71
C VAL A 199 -23.17 4.05 -0.19
N VAL A 200 -23.37 2.85 0.38
CA VAL A 200 -23.47 2.65 1.82
C VAL A 200 -22.35 1.74 2.31
N PHE A 201 -21.49 2.26 3.18
CA PHE A 201 -20.51 1.45 3.89
C PHE A 201 -21.11 1.00 5.22
N LYS A 202 -21.34 -0.30 5.38
CA LYS A 202 -21.75 -0.93 6.64
C LYS A 202 -20.50 -1.25 7.46
N LEU A 203 -20.38 -0.65 8.62
CA LEU A 203 -19.22 -0.77 9.51
C LEU A 203 -19.48 -1.79 10.62
N GLY A 204 -18.41 -2.32 11.23
CA GLY A 204 -18.53 -3.23 12.37
C GLY A 204 -19.19 -4.58 12.04
N GLN A 205 -19.28 -4.96 10.77
CA GLN A 205 -19.83 -6.24 10.37
C GLN A 205 -18.83 -7.37 10.63
N ASP A 206 -19.31 -8.51 11.10
CA ASP A 206 -18.54 -9.75 11.05
C ASP A 206 -18.35 -10.15 9.59
N GLU A 207 -17.09 -10.31 9.17
CA GLU A 207 -16.74 -10.58 7.77
C GLU A 207 -17.31 -11.92 7.26
N SER A 208 -17.39 -12.94 8.13
CA SER A 208 -17.93 -14.23 7.78
C SER A 208 -19.44 -14.14 7.53
N VAL A 209 -20.15 -13.39 8.39
CA VAL A 209 -21.59 -13.15 8.24
C VAL A 209 -21.89 -12.32 6.99
N ALA A 210 -21.12 -11.28 6.75
CA ALA A 210 -21.26 -10.44 5.55
C ALA A 210 -21.05 -11.27 4.27
N ASN A 211 -19.98 -12.07 4.21
CA ASN A 211 -19.72 -12.94 3.06
C ASN A 211 -20.80 -14.01 2.85
N LYS A 212 -21.32 -14.63 3.92
CA LYS A 212 -22.46 -15.58 3.81
C LYS A 212 -23.70 -14.93 3.20
N SER A 213 -23.99 -13.68 3.59
CA SER A 213 -25.09 -12.91 2.99
C SER A 213 -24.89 -12.70 1.49
N ILE A 214 -23.66 -12.33 1.07
CA ILE A 214 -23.33 -12.13 -0.35
C ILE A 214 -23.34 -13.47 -1.12
N ILE A 215 -22.93 -14.58 -0.50
CA ILE A 215 -23.05 -15.92 -1.09
C ILE A 215 -24.52 -16.25 -1.39
N ALA A 216 -25.42 -15.95 -0.45
CA ALA A 216 -26.86 -16.19 -0.60
C ALA A 216 -27.51 -15.32 -1.69
N ASP A 217 -26.93 -14.14 -1.99
CA ASP A 217 -27.31 -13.27 -3.11
C ASP A 217 -28.78 -12.84 -3.11
N ALA A 218 -29.35 -12.59 -1.94
CA ALA A 218 -30.76 -12.23 -1.78
C ALA A 218 -30.95 -10.80 -1.31
N GLY A 219 -31.97 -10.12 -1.84
CA GLY A 219 -32.32 -8.76 -1.45
C GLY A 219 -31.16 -7.78 -1.67
N GLU A 220 -30.80 -7.04 -0.62
CA GLU A 220 -29.72 -6.04 -0.63
C GLU A 220 -28.32 -6.65 -0.93
N ALA A 221 -28.12 -7.94 -0.61
CA ALA A 221 -26.86 -8.61 -0.87
C ALA A 221 -26.54 -8.73 -2.36
N ALA A 222 -27.55 -8.77 -3.23
CA ALA A 222 -27.36 -8.81 -4.68
C ALA A 222 -26.68 -7.52 -5.22
N THR A 223 -26.82 -6.38 -4.53
CA THR A 223 -26.19 -5.09 -4.88
C THR A 223 -25.00 -4.74 -3.98
N SER A 224 -24.52 -5.70 -3.21
CA SER A 224 -23.43 -5.51 -2.24
C SER A 224 -22.13 -6.19 -2.68
N MET A 225 -21.01 -5.76 -2.11
CA MET A 225 -19.72 -6.43 -2.27
C MET A 225 -18.98 -6.50 -0.93
N SER A 226 -18.08 -7.46 -0.80
CA SER A 226 -17.17 -7.49 0.34
C SER A 226 -16.09 -6.40 0.17
N SER A 227 -15.89 -5.60 1.21
CA SER A 227 -14.76 -4.66 1.31
C SER A 227 -13.52 -5.31 1.92
N SER A 228 -13.70 -6.42 2.62
CA SER A 228 -12.64 -7.24 3.20
C SER A 228 -12.35 -8.47 2.34
N ARG A 229 -11.12 -8.97 2.45
CA ARG A 229 -10.70 -10.19 1.75
C ARG A 229 -11.49 -11.39 2.26
N VAL A 230 -11.90 -12.25 1.34
CA VAL A 230 -12.53 -13.53 1.69
C VAL A 230 -11.49 -14.41 2.41
N ALA A 231 -11.82 -14.91 3.58
CA ALA A 231 -10.96 -15.80 4.35
C ALA A 231 -10.78 -17.16 3.65
N ALA A 232 -9.62 -17.80 3.82
CA ALA A 232 -9.31 -19.09 3.18
C ALA A 232 -10.37 -20.18 3.45
N ALA A 233 -10.92 -20.23 4.66
CA ALA A 233 -11.99 -21.17 5.02
C ALA A 233 -13.26 -20.98 4.19
N GLN A 234 -13.62 -19.75 3.84
CA GLN A 234 -14.80 -19.44 3.02
C GLN A 234 -14.55 -19.62 1.51
N LEU A 235 -13.30 -19.53 1.06
CA LEU A 235 -12.95 -19.76 -0.35
C LEU A 235 -13.35 -21.17 -0.80
N ALA A 236 -13.23 -22.18 0.05
CA ALA A 236 -13.65 -23.55 -0.24
C ALA A 236 -15.17 -23.63 -0.48
N GLU A 237 -15.98 -22.99 0.38
CA GLU A 237 -17.44 -22.91 0.23
C GLU A 237 -17.84 -22.20 -1.07
N ILE A 238 -17.22 -21.02 -1.33
CA ILE A 238 -17.51 -20.22 -2.53
C ILE A 238 -17.14 -20.99 -3.80
N THR A 239 -15.98 -21.64 -3.82
CA THR A 239 -15.50 -22.37 -5.00
C THR A 239 -16.31 -23.63 -5.29
N ALA A 240 -16.91 -24.25 -4.26
CA ALA A 240 -17.82 -25.37 -4.39
C ALA A 240 -19.22 -24.95 -4.91
N ASN A 241 -19.58 -23.67 -4.81
CA ASN A 241 -20.85 -23.15 -5.30
C ASN A 241 -20.65 -22.43 -6.65
N PRO A 242 -21.08 -22.98 -7.80
CA PRO A 242 -20.85 -22.37 -9.12
C PRO A 242 -21.37 -20.95 -9.26
N LYS A 243 -22.52 -20.63 -8.65
CA LYS A 243 -23.11 -19.27 -8.69
C LYS A 243 -22.28 -18.27 -7.87
N ALA A 244 -21.79 -18.64 -6.71
CA ALA A 244 -20.93 -17.82 -5.90
C ALA A 244 -19.54 -17.67 -6.52
N LYS A 245 -18.97 -18.78 -7.05
CA LYS A 245 -17.67 -18.78 -7.74
C LYS A 245 -17.64 -17.82 -8.93
N ALA A 246 -18.71 -17.72 -9.72
CA ALA A 246 -18.82 -16.78 -10.85
C ALA A 246 -18.80 -15.29 -10.41
N ARG A 247 -19.00 -15.01 -9.12
CA ARG A 247 -19.02 -13.68 -8.52
C ARG A 247 -17.77 -13.36 -7.68
N LEU A 248 -16.82 -14.30 -7.61
CA LEU A 248 -15.54 -14.17 -6.93
C LEU A 248 -14.52 -13.53 -7.87
N ALA A 249 -13.92 -12.44 -7.47
CA ALA A 249 -12.74 -11.88 -8.13
C ALA A 249 -11.51 -12.11 -7.26
N THR A 250 -10.46 -12.64 -7.85
CA THR A 250 -9.18 -12.92 -7.17
C THR A 250 -8.05 -12.27 -7.94
N SER A 251 -7.18 -11.51 -7.26
CA SER A 251 -5.99 -10.96 -7.89
C SER A 251 -5.07 -12.08 -8.38
N SER A 252 -4.42 -11.87 -9.53
CA SER A 252 -3.43 -12.82 -10.03
C SER A 252 -2.20 -12.91 -9.12
N ALA A 253 -1.84 -11.79 -8.47
CA ALA A 253 -0.82 -11.65 -7.44
C ALA A 253 -1.19 -10.45 -6.55
N GLY A 254 -0.35 -10.08 -5.59
CA GLY A 254 -0.61 -8.95 -4.70
C GLY A 254 0.51 -8.72 -3.71
N PRO A 255 0.19 -8.38 -2.46
CA PRO A 255 1.18 -8.03 -1.44
C PRO A 255 2.25 -9.08 -1.24
N LEU A 256 3.48 -8.63 -0.99
CA LEU A 256 4.58 -9.49 -0.60
C LEU A 256 4.38 -9.97 0.85
N LEU A 257 4.41 -11.28 1.05
CA LEU A 257 4.66 -11.90 2.35
C LEU A 257 6.13 -12.30 2.38
N TYR A 258 6.86 -11.89 3.40
CA TYR A 258 8.29 -12.20 3.54
C TYR A 258 8.67 -12.49 4.98
N LEU A 259 9.78 -13.20 5.14
CA LEU A 259 10.44 -13.44 6.41
C LEU A 259 11.62 -12.46 6.51
N ALA A 260 11.50 -11.42 7.29
CA ALA A 260 12.62 -10.53 7.59
C ALA A 260 13.64 -11.25 8.49
N ILE A 261 14.91 -11.12 8.17
CA ILE A 261 16.03 -11.66 8.96
C ILE A 261 16.74 -10.48 9.61
N ASN A 262 16.70 -10.39 10.91
CA ASN A 262 17.38 -9.33 11.65
C ASN A 262 18.89 -9.41 11.46
N THR A 263 19.45 -8.58 10.59
CA THR A 263 20.87 -8.63 10.19
C THR A 263 21.83 -8.18 11.30
N GLU A 264 21.34 -7.48 12.31
CA GLU A 264 22.11 -7.10 13.50
C GLU A 264 22.34 -8.32 14.43
N ARG A 265 21.46 -9.32 14.39
CA ARG A 265 21.53 -10.54 15.18
C ARG A 265 22.05 -11.74 14.36
N VAL A 266 21.53 -11.93 13.15
CA VAL A 266 22.00 -12.97 12.21
C VAL A 266 23.02 -12.33 11.26
N LYS A 267 24.21 -12.01 11.78
CA LYS A 267 25.26 -11.24 11.08
C LYS A 267 25.93 -11.99 9.93
N ASP A 268 26.08 -13.31 10.06
CA ASP A 268 26.78 -14.14 9.06
C ASP A 268 25.92 -14.28 7.78
N LEU A 269 26.43 -13.77 6.67
CA LEU A 269 25.76 -13.83 5.37
C LEU A 269 25.46 -15.28 4.94
N ALA A 270 26.39 -16.22 5.19
CA ALA A 270 26.17 -17.61 4.83
C ALA A 270 25.00 -18.24 5.62
N VAL A 271 24.80 -17.83 6.88
CA VAL A 271 23.63 -18.26 7.67
C VAL A 271 22.33 -17.68 7.07
N ARG A 272 22.32 -16.41 6.68
CA ARG A 272 21.14 -15.79 6.04
C ARG A 272 20.84 -16.43 4.68
N GLN A 273 21.86 -16.73 3.88
CA GLN A 273 21.70 -17.47 2.62
C GLN A 273 21.18 -18.89 2.87
N ALA A 274 21.68 -19.57 3.91
CA ALA A 274 21.18 -20.89 4.29
C ALA A 274 19.71 -20.87 4.69
N ILE A 275 19.26 -19.84 5.42
CA ILE A 275 17.84 -19.63 5.73
C ILE A 275 17.02 -19.51 4.44
N ASN A 276 17.50 -18.71 3.47
CA ASN A 276 16.82 -18.54 2.19
C ASN A 276 16.73 -19.86 1.41
N TYR A 277 17.80 -20.67 1.33
CA TYR A 277 17.77 -21.99 0.69
C TYR A 277 16.91 -23.02 1.42
N ALA A 278 16.78 -22.92 2.75
CA ALA A 278 16.09 -23.90 3.58
C ALA A 278 14.57 -23.73 3.58
N VAL A 279 14.05 -22.53 3.34
CA VAL A 279 12.60 -22.28 3.42
C VAL A 279 11.89 -22.87 2.20
N ASN A 280 10.99 -23.81 2.46
CA ASN A 280 10.11 -24.39 1.46
C ASN A 280 8.91 -23.48 1.20
N LYS A 281 8.98 -22.69 0.13
CA LYS A 281 7.92 -21.74 -0.25
C LYS A 281 6.61 -22.44 -0.69
N ASP A 282 6.67 -23.70 -1.16
CA ASP A 282 5.46 -24.49 -1.46
C ASP A 282 4.69 -24.80 -0.17
N ALA A 283 5.40 -25.14 0.93
CA ALA A 283 4.77 -25.37 2.23
C ALA A 283 4.13 -24.07 2.77
N VAL A 284 4.78 -22.92 2.56
CA VAL A 284 4.21 -21.61 2.93
C VAL A 284 2.95 -21.33 2.12
N VAL A 285 2.95 -21.54 0.80
CA VAL A 285 1.78 -21.37 -0.06
C VAL A 285 0.62 -22.30 0.37
N GLN A 286 0.91 -23.55 0.75
CA GLN A 286 -0.09 -24.45 1.30
C GLN A 286 -0.70 -23.92 2.60
N ALA A 287 0.12 -23.38 3.51
CA ALA A 287 -0.36 -22.76 4.75
C ALA A 287 -1.24 -21.53 4.51
N LEU A 288 -1.08 -20.84 3.38
CA LEU A 288 -1.93 -19.72 2.95
C LEU A 288 -3.26 -20.16 2.29
N GLY A 289 -3.51 -21.46 2.16
CA GLY A 289 -4.71 -21.99 1.46
C GLY A 289 -4.42 -22.38 0.00
N GLY A 290 -3.19 -22.72 -0.34
CA GLY A 290 -2.76 -23.13 -1.67
C GLY A 290 -2.70 -21.97 -2.67
N GLN A 291 -2.88 -22.28 -3.95
CA GLN A 291 -2.79 -21.29 -5.04
C GLN A 291 -3.85 -20.18 -4.97
N LEU A 292 -4.94 -20.37 -4.24
CA LEU A 292 -5.92 -19.31 -4.00
C LEU A 292 -5.45 -18.28 -2.98
N GLY A 293 -4.54 -18.66 -2.07
CA GLY A 293 -3.99 -17.77 -1.05
C GLY A 293 -2.70 -17.06 -1.44
N GLY A 294 -1.94 -17.61 -2.41
CA GLY A 294 -0.70 -17.00 -2.85
C GLY A 294 0.08 -17.78 -3.90
N LEU A 295 1.11 -17.14 -4.43
CA LEU A 295 2.10 -17.72 -5.34
C LEU A 295 3.49 -17.60 -4.71
N LYS A 296 4.41 -18.51 -5.02
CA LYS A 296 5.81 -18.41 -4.53
C LYS A 296 6.44 -17.08 -4.94
N ALA A 297 7.06 -16.40 -4.00
CA ALA A 297 7.79 -15.17 -4.28
C ALA A 297 9.28 -15.45 -4.49
N THR A 298 9.87 -14.73 -5.44
CA THR A 298 11.31 -14.82 -5.77
C THR A 298 12.01 -13.47 -5.68
N THR A 299 11.25 -12.36 -5.79
CA THR A 299 11.73 -10.98 -5.80
C THR A 299 11.00 -10.14 -4.76
N TYR A 300 11.58 -9.02 -4.33
CA TYR A 300 10.92 -8.10 -3.42
C TYR A 300 9.99 -7.12 -4.16
N ILE A 301 10.32 -6.75 -5.41
CA ILE A 301 9.35 -6.04 -6.27
C ILE A 301 8.23 -7.03 -6.65
N THR A 302 7.00 -6.68 -6.32
CA THR A 302 5.83 -7.55 -6.52
C THR A 302 5.33 -7.54 -7.97
N PRO A 303 4.66 -8.62 -8.42
CA PRO A 303 3.98 -8.62 -9.72
C PRO A 303 2.98 -7.47 -9.86
N GLY A 304 2.84 -6.95 -11.08
CA GLY A 304 2.00 -5.77 -11.36
C GLY A 304 2.73 -4.43 -11.20
N ILE A 305 3.96 -4.44 -10.69
CA ILE A 305 4.82 -3.26 -10.62
C ILE A 305 5.78 -3.26 -11.82
N GLU A 306 5.77 -2.18 -12.58
CA GLU A 306 6.67 -2.03 -13.73
C GLU A 306 8.14 -1.93 -13.27
N GLY A 307 9.05 -2.53 -14.05
CA GLY A 307 10.49 -2.63 -13.72
C GLY A 307 10.87 -3.90 -12.97
N ARG A 308 9.89 -4.70 -12.48
CA ARG A 308 10.16 -6.01 -11.91
C ARG A 308 10.90 -6.91 -12.91
N LYS A 309 11.98 -7.52 -12.46
CA LYS A 309 12.69 -8.59 -13.18
C LYS A 309 12.66 -9.86 -12.35
N GLU A 310 12.31 -10.98 -12.99
CA GLU A 310 12.29 -12.26 -12.30
C GLU A 310 13.71 -12.79 -12.13
N TYR A 311 13.98 -13.29 -10.94
CA TYR A 311 15.17 -14.07 -10.59
C TYR A 311 14.82 -14.98 -9.41
N ASP A 312 15.57 -16.06 -9.23
CA ASP A 312 15.56 -16.91 -8.04
C ASP A 312 17.00 -17.20 -7.61
N LEU A 313 17.51 -16.40 -6.68
CA LEU A 313 18.87 -16.55 -6.18
C LEU A 313 19.02 -17.74 -5.22
N TYR A 314 17.92 -18.14 -4.58
CA TYR A 314 17.92 -19.12 -3.50
C TYR A 314 16.81 -20.16 -3.71
N PRO A 315 16.88 -20.98 -4.80
CA PRO A 315 15.93 -22.07 -5.00
C PRO A 315 16.00 -23.04 -3.83
N TYR A 316 14.85 -23.58 -3.41
CA TYR A 316 14.77 -24.49 -2.26
C TYR A 316 15.79 -25.63 -2.35
N ASN A 317 16.73 -25.69 -1.42
CA ASN A 317 17.79 -26.68 -1.39
C ASN A 317 18.33 -26.88 0.04
N VAL A 318 17.77 -27.88 0.73
CA VAL A 318 18.14 -28.21 2.11
C VAL A 318 19.62 -28.62 2.23
N ASN A 319 20.14 -29.34 1.24
CA ASN A 319 21.55 -29.79 1.28
C ASN A 319 22.52 -28.60 1.17
N LYS A 320 22.20 -27.63 0.31
CA LYS A 320 22.98 -26.40 0.21
C LYS A 320 22.92 -25.59 1.50
N ALA A 321 21.73 -25.50 2.11
CA ALA A 321 21.57 -24.83 3.41
C ALA A 321 22.46 -25.50 4.50
N LYS A 322 22.43 -26.83 4.61
CA LYS A 322 23.28 -27.59 5.54
C LYS A 322 24.77 -27.35 5.31
N GLN A 323 25.21 -27.31 4.05
CA GLN A 323 26.60 -27.02 3.70
C GLN A 323 27.03 -25.62 4.17
N LEU A 324 26.17 -24.60 4.01
CA LEU A 324 26.49 -23.22 4.39
C LEU A 324 26.64 -23.02 5.91
N ILE A 325 25.94 -23.82 6.72
CA ILE A 325 26.01 -23.73 8.19
C ILE A 325 26.92 -24.82 8.81
N ALA A 326 27.51 -25.68 8.01
CA ALA A 326 28.40 -26.73 8.51
C ALA A 326 29.56 -26.13 9.32
N GLY A 327 29.75 -26.63 10.55
CA GLY A 327 30.79 -26.12 11.48
C GLY A 327 30.48 -24.74 12.09
N LYS A 328 29.35 -24.14 11.82
CA LYS A 328 28.94 -22.88 12.44
C LYS A 328 28.09 -23.15 13.69
N ASN A 329 28.31 -22.35 14.72
CA ASN A 329 27.45 -22.36 15.90
C ASN A 329 26.27 -21.37 15.67
N VAL A 330 25.17 -21.90 15.17
CA VAL A 330 23.93 -21.09 14.99
C VAL A 330 23.04 -21.27 16.23
N PRO A 331 22.80 -20.24 17.02
CA PRO A 331 21.92 -20.34 18.18
C PRO A 331 20.47 -20.65 17.78
N GLU A 332 19.63 -20.96 18.75
CA GLU A 332 18.18 -21.02 18.53
C GLU A 332 17.67 -19.64 18.07
N LEU A 333 16.96 -19.61 16.95
CA LEU A 333 16.40 -18.38 16.36
C LEU A 333 14.98 -18.13 16.89
N VAL A 334 14.69 -16.88 17.26
CA VAL A 334 13.36 -16.46 17.67
C VAL A 334 12.60 -15.91 16.45
N LEU A 335 11.50 -16.59 16.08
CA LEU A 335 10.59 -16.19 15.01
C LEU A 335 9.39 -15.46 15.60
N LEU A 336 9.41 -14.13 15.56
CA LEU A 336 8.31 -13.27 15.95
C LEU A 336 7.19 -13.32 14.90
N THR A 337 5.95 -13.47 15.34
CA THR A 337 4.77 -13.45 14.45
C THR A 337 3.54 -12.93 15.16
N PRO A 338 2.60 -12.27 14.45
CA PRO A 338 1.25 -12.09 14.97
C PRO A 338 0.60 -13.43 15.32
N ASN A 339 -0.24 -13.46 16.37
CA ASN A 339 -0.87 -14.69 16.89
C ASN A 339 -2.10 -15.15 16.09
N GLY A 340 -2.44 -14.48 14.99
CA GLY A 340 -3.52 -14.92 14.10
C GLY A 340 -3.26 -16.31 13.53
N GLN A 341 -4.30 -17.14 13.41
CA GLN A 341 -4.19 -18.53 12.97
C GLN A 341 -3.41 -18.71 11.65
N ALA A 342 -3.67 -17.84 10.67
CA ALA A 342 -2.98 -17.92 9.37
C ALA A 342 -1.49 -17.56 9.46
N GLN A 343 -1.13 -16.58 10.32
CA GLN A 343 0.25 -16.18 10.53
C GLN A 343 1.03 -17.26 11.28
N VAL A 344 0.42 -17.87 12.30
CA VAL A 344 1.03 -18.98 13.05
C VAL A 344 1.25 -20.20 12.13
N ALA A 345 0.28 -20.56 11.28
CA ALA A 345 0.45 -21.66 10.32
C ALA A 345 1.60 -21.42 9.34
N VAL A 346 1.80 -20.18 8.88
CA VAL A 346 2.95 -19.82 8.05
C VAL A 346 4.26 -19.93 8.85
N ALA A 347 4.28 -19.46 10.11
CA ALA A 347 5.45 -19.54 10.99
C ALA A 347 5.86 -21.01 11.23
N GLU A 348 4.89 -21.91 11.45
CA GLU A 348 5.12 -23.35 11.59
C GLU A 348 5.70 -23.98 10.31
N ALA A 349 5.20 -23.59 9.12
CA ALA A 349 5.73 -24.06 7.85
C ALA A 349 7.19 -23.61 7.65
N VAL A 350 7.52 -22.37 8.05
CA VAL A 350 8.90 -21.85 8.06
C VAL A 350 9.77 -22.63 9.06
N GLN A 351 9.32 -22.78 10.31
CA GLN A 351 10.03 -23.52 11.36
C GLN A 351 10.36 -24.95 10.91
N GLN A 352 9.37 -25.68 10.40
CA GLN A 352 9.56 -27.04 9.91
C GLN A 352 10.55 -27.13 8.73
N SER A 353 10.52 -26.13 7.84
CA SER A 353 11.47 -26.03 6.73
C SER A 353 12.89 -25.83 7.24
N LEU A 354 13.10 -24.90 8.16
CA LEU A 354 14.40 -24.59 8.77
C LEU A 354 14.95 -25.76 9.59
N ALA A 355 14.07 -26.47 10.31
CA ALA A 355 14.46 -27.67 11.08
C ALA A 355 15.06 -28.77 10.20
N LYS A 356 14.58 -28.97 8.98
CA LYS A 356 15.16 -29.92 8.01
C LYS A 356 16.60 -29.59 7.63
N ALA A 357 16.97 -28.31 7.68
CA ALA A 357 18.32 -27.85 7.42
C ALA A 357 19.23 -27.83 8.69
N GLY A 358 18.67 -28.14 9.85
CA GLY A 358 19.38 -28.20 11.12
C GLY A 358 19.28 -26.94 11.99
N PHE A 359 18.46 -25.96 11.60
CA PHE A 359 18.19 -24.80 12.45
C PHE A 359 17.24 -25.17 13.60
N LYS A 360 17.47 -24.59 14.77
CA LYS A 360 16.51 -24.56 15.87
C LYS A 360 15.76 -23.23 15.82
N VAL A 361 14.42 -23.28 15.79
CA VAL A 361 13.59 -22.08 15.71
C VAL A 361 12.49 -22.17 16.76
N ARG A 362 12.34 -21.13 17.55
CA ARG A 362 11.23 -20.95 18.50
C ARG A 362 10.27 -19.89 17.96
N ILE A 363 9.02 -20.26 17.78
CA ILE A 363 7.97 -19.31 17.39
C ILE A 363 7.55 -18.52 18.61
N ASP A 364 7.43 -17.19 18.45
CA ASP A 364 6.99 -16.25 19.46
C ASP A 364 5.73 -15.50 18.95
N PRO A 365 4.52 -16.08 19.14
CA PRO A 365 3.28 -15.49 18.68
C PRO A 365 2.79 -14.46 19.69
N VAL A 366 2.55 -13.22 19.22
CA VAL A 366 2.09 -12.11 20.06
C VAL A 366 0.94 -11.37 19.34
N GLU A 367 0.23 -10.51 20.06
CA GLU A 367 -0.78 -9.65 19.46
C GLU A 367 -0.22 -8.83 18.30
N THR A 368 -1.04 -8.52 17.29
CA THR A 368 -0.61 -7.86 16.04
C THR A 368 0.09 -6.53 16.30
N ASP A 369 -0.46 -5.70 17.19
CA ASP A 369 0.14 -4.41 17.51
C ASP A 369 1.48 -4.58 18.25
N THR A 370 1.59 -5.58 19.10
CA THR A 370 2.85 -5.93 19.78
C THR A 370 3.89 -6.45 18.80
N ALA A 371 3.50 -7.28 17.83
CA ALA A 371 4.40 -7.75 16.78
C ALA A 371 4.92 -6.58 15.93
N SER A 372 4.03 -5.67 15.54
CA SER A 372 4.36 -4.45 14.81
C SER A 372 5.34 -3.59 15.61
N GLU A 373 5.02 -3.27 16.86
CA GLU A 373 5.88 -2.45 17.73
C GLU A 373 7.27 -3.06 17.88
N ARG A 374 7.36 -4.36 18.15
CA ARG A 374 8.64 -5.06 18.32
C ARG A 374 9.47 -5.13 17.04
N SER A 375 8.84 -5.17 15.86
CA SER A 375 9.54 -5.25 14.58
C SER A 375 9.95 -3.89 14.00
N THR A 376 9.21 -2.80 14.33
CA THR A 376 9.41 -1.49 13.68
C THR A 376 9.90 -0.39 14.61
N ASN A 377 9.49 -0.40 15.90
CA ASN A 377 9.82 0.68 16.86
C ASN A 377 10.86 0.28 17.90
N SER A 378 11.05 -1.02 18.17
CA SER A 378 12.00 -1.50 19.15
C SER A 378 13.45 -1.45 18.65
N ASP A 379 14.39 -1.76 19.54
CA ASP A 379 15.82 -1.94 19.23
C ASP A 379 16.14 -3.24 18.46
N GLY A 380 15.13 -4.06 18.14
CA GLY A 380 15.28 -5.33 17.42
C GLY A 380 15.85 -6.47 18.27
N SER A 381 16.08 -6.27 19.59
CA SER A 381 16.71 -7.26 20.45
C SER A 381 15.86 -8.53 20.68
N SER A 382 14.57 -8.47 20.41
CA SER A 382 13.60 -9.48 20.78
C SER A 382 13.31 -10.55 19.72
N TYR A 383 13.88 -10.45 18.51
CA TYR A 383 13.66 -11.40 17.42
C TYR A 383 14.88 -11.55 16.52
N ASP A 384 15.03 -12.73 15.93
CA ASP A 384 16.01 -13.02 14.88
C ASP A 384 15.35 -13.06 13.51
N LEU A 385 14.09 -13.50 13.47
CA LEU A 385 13.23 -13.60 12.29
C LEU A 385 11.87 -12.99 12.62
N THR A 386 11.20 -12.35 11.63
CA THR A 386 9.83 -11.92 11.79
C THR A 386 9.04 -12.03 10.49
N LEU A 387 7.76 -12.46 10.58
CA LEU A 387 6.86 -12.48 9.44
C LEU A 387 6.30 -11.09 9.17
N MET A 388 6.50 -10.61 7.95
CA MET A 388 6.06 -9.29 7.50
C MET A 388 5.24 -9.41 6.22
N SER A 389 4.35 -8.45 6.01
CA SER A 389 3.61 -8.31 4.75
C SER A 389 3.67 -6.86 4.28
N TRP A 390 3.90 -6.66 2.99
CA TRP A 390 3.97 -5.33 2.41
C TRP A 390 3.13 -5.21 1.14
N ASN A 391 2.30 -4.18 1.09
CA ASN A 391 1.61 -3.75 -0.12
C ASN A 391 2.07 -2.31 -0.39
N PRO A 392 2.74 -2.04 -1.53
CA PRO A 392 3.26 -0.69 -1.78
C PRO A 392 2.13 0.34 -1.85
N ASP A 393 2.38 1.54 -1.33
CA ASP A 393 1.40 2.63 -1.29
C ASP A 393 1.05 3.17 -2.69
N TYR A 394 1.97 3.01 -3.64
CA TYR A 394 1.78 3.30 -5.05
C TYR A 394 2.59 2.32 -5.92
N PRO A 395 2.23 2.11 -7.20
CA PRO A 395 2.79 1.04 -8.02
C PRO A 395 4.17 1.40 -8.59
N SER A 396 5.14 1.60 -7.70
CA SER A 396 6.53 1.84 -8.04
C SER A 396 7.46 0.91 -7.28
N PRO A 397 8.60 0.51 -7.90
CA PRO A 397 9.65 -0.22 -7.22
C PRO A 397 10.19 0.50 -5.98
N ALA A 398 10.25 1.84 -5.98
CA ALA A 398 10.66 2.63 -4.82
C ALA A 398 9.78 2.32 -3.60
N ALA A 399 8.45 2.30 -3.78
CA ALA A 399 7.52 1.97 -2.72
C ALA A 399 7.56 0.50 -2.26
N ASN A 400 8.17 -0.39 -3.05
CA ASN A 400 8.45 -1.77 -2.64
C ASN A 400 9.74 -1.87 -1.82
N LEU A 401 10.82 -1.22 -2.26
CA LEU A 401 12.17 -1.51 -1.77
C LEU A 401 12.63 -0.54 -0.67
N GLN A 402 12.40 0.76 -0.85
CA GLN A 402 12.88 1.78 0.07
C GLN A 402 12.35 1.58 1.50
N PRO A 403 11.02 1.42 1.74
CA PRO A 403 10.52 1.24 3.10
C PRO A 403 11.03 -0.03 3.79
N LEU A 404 11.33 -1.08 3.03
CA LEU A 404 11.72 -2.38 3.57
C LEU A 404 13.22 -2.51 3.84
N PHE A 405 14.08 -1.78 3.09
CA PHE A 405 15.51 -2.07 3.07
C PHE A 405 16.43 -0.84 3.18
N ALA A 406 15.92 0.38 3.05
CA ALA A 406 16.74 1.57 3.31
C ALA A 406 17.12 1.65 4.79
N SER A 407 18.38 2.02 5.08
CA SER A 407 18.87 2.15 6.45
C SER A 407 18.11 3.20 7.26
N SER A 408 17.60 4.24 6.60
CA SER A 408 16.76 5.30 7.20
C SER A 408 15.42 4.81 7.75
N GLU A 409 14.97 3.62 7.32
CA GLU A 409 13.70 3.00 7.72
C GLU A 409 13.86 2.03 8.91
N ILE A 410 15.02 2.03 9.57
CA ILE A 410 15.25 1.22 10.77
C ILE A 410 14.76 1.96 12.02
N GLY A 411 13.79 1.38 12.70
CA GLY A 411 13.23 1.96 13.94
C GLY A 411 12.38 3.21 13.73
N ASN A 412 11.97 3.85 14.80
CA ASN A 412 11.18 5.10 14.80
C ASN A 412 9.93 5.07 13.90
N GLY A 413 9.29 3.91 13.80
CA GLY A 413 8.11 3.71 12.95
C GLY A 413 8.40 3.38 11.48
N GLY A 414 9.67 3.28 11.10
CA GLY A 414 10.10 2.76 9.80
C GLY A 414 9.86 1.24 9.69
N ILE A 415 9.81 0.70 8.47
CA ILE A 415 9.33 -0.66 8.20
C ILE A 415 10.47 -1.65 7.90
N ASN A 416 11.73 -1.22 7.95
CA ASN A 416 12.89 -2.10 7.76
C ASN A 416 13.08 -3.06 8.96
N ALA A 417 12.20 -4.05 9.07
CA ALA A 417 12.23 -5.07 10.11
C ALA A 417 13.44 -6.03 9.98
N SER A 418 14.10 -6.07 8.83
CA SER A 418 15.37 -6.79 8.65
C SER A 418 16.55 -6.08 9.33
N ARG A 419 16.37 -4.84 9.76
CA ARG A 419 17.42 -3.96 10.29
C ARG A 419 18.66 -3.97 9.39
N PHE A 420 18.39 -4.13 8.11
CA PHE A 420 19.42 -4.21 7.09
C PHE A 420 20.00 -2.83 6.84
N LYS A 421 21.32 -2.77 6.85
CA LYS A 421 22.09 -1.55 6.60
C LYS A 421 23.26 -1.86 5.70
N ASP A 422 23.34 -1.17 4.56
CA ASP A 422 24.45 -1.28 3.62
C ASP A 422 24.55 0.04 2.83
N ASP A 423 25.69 0.74 2.95
CA ASP A 423 25.90 2.05 2.34
C ASP A 423 25.87 2.01 0.80
N ALA A 424 26.24 0.88 0.19
CA ALA A 424 26.20 0.74 -1.27
C ALA A 424 24.76 0.55 -1.77
N VAL A 425 23.94 -0.18 -1.01
CA VAL A 425 22.50 -0.34 -1.28
C VAL A 425 21.77 0.98 -1.07
N ASP A 426 22.03 1.71 0.02
CA ASP A 426 21.43 3.02 0.27
C ASP A 426 21.74 4.00 -0.86
N LYS A 427 22.99 4.07 -1.32
CA LYS A 427 23.39 4.89 -2.47
C LYS A 427 22.69 4.46 -3.76
N ALA A 428 22.50 3.15 -3.97
CA ALA A 428 21.78 2.65 -5.15
C ALA A 428 20.28 2.98 -5.10
N ILE A 429 19.66 2.90 -3.92
CA ILE A 429 18.27 3.34 -3.67
C ILE A 429 18.14 4.86 -3.96
N ASP A 430 19.06 5.67 -3.44
CA ASP A 430 19.03 7.11 -3.66
C ASP A 430 19.21 7.47 -5.13
N ALA A 431 20.14 6.82 -5.82
CA ALA A 431 20.37 7.03 -7.26
C ALA A 431 19.17 6.63 -8.12
N ALA A 432 18.56 5.46 -7.83
CA ALA A 432 17.36 5.01 -8.52
C ALA A 432 16.15 5.92 -8.25
N SER A 433 16.02 6.44 -7.02
CA SER A 433 14.97 7.40 -6.64
C SER A 433 15.11 8.74 -7.35
N ALA A 434 16.35 9.18 -7.61
CA ALA A 434 16.66 10.45 -8.25
C ALA A 434 16.55 10.40 -9.78
N GLU A 435 16.47 9.20 -10.40
CA GLU A 435 16.37 9.06 -11.84
C GLU A 435 15.00 9.56 -12.34
N LEU A 436 15.02 10.53 -13.24
CA LEU A 436 13.82 11.18 -13.77
C LEU A 436 13.30 10.51 -15.06
N ASP A 437 14.15 9.77 -15.76
CA ASP A 437 13.74 8.96 -16.91
C ASP A 437 13.09 7.65 -16.43
N PRO A 438 11.79 7.43 -16.67
CA PRO A 438 11.10 6.25 -16.14
C PRO A 438 11.67 4.92 -16.66
N ALA A 439 12.22 4.88 -17.87
CA ALA A 439 12.81 3.66 -18.43
C ALA A 439 14.13 3.31 -17.74
N LYS A 440 14.97 4.33 -17.48
CA LYS A 440 16.22 4.14 -16.71
C LYS A 440 15.94 3.81 -15.25
N ALA A 441 14.97 4.49 -14.63
CA ALA A 441 14.56 4.20 -13.25
C ALA A 441 14.14 2.73 -13.07
N LYS A 442 13.35 2.17 -14.00
CA LYS A 442 12.95 0.75 -13.97
C LYS A 442 14.16 -0.19 -14.01
N VAL A 443 15.16 0.11 -14.81
CA VAL A 443 16.40 -0.69 -14.90
C VAL A 443 17.21 -0.58 -13.60
N ALA A 444 17.35 0.63 -13.06
CA ALA A 444 18.06 0.88 -11.81
C ALA A 444 17.41 0.15 -10.63
N TRP A 445 16.09 0.24 -10.50
CA TRP A 445 15.35 -0.43 -9.44
C TRP A 445 15.39 -1.96 -9.53
N ALA A 446 15.36 -2.54 -10.73
CA ALA A 446 15.55 -3.98 -10.91
C ALA A 446 16.95 -4.44 -10.46
N ALA A 447 17.97 -3.60 -10.66
CA ALA A 447 19.32 -3.88 -10.17
C ALA A 447 19.40 -3.77 -8.64
N VAL A 448 18.74 -2.77 -8.03
CA VAL A 448 18.65 -2.59 -6.58
C VAL A 448 17.96 -3.80 -5.93
N ASP A 449 16.84 -4.29 -6.47
CA ASP A 449 16.13 -5.48 -5.96
C ASP A 449 17.08 -6.69 -5.88
N LYS A 450 17.81 -6.96 -6.96
CA LYS A 450 18.77 -8.07 -7.01
C LYS A 450 19.96 -7.85 -6.07
N GLN A 451 20.47 -6.62 -5.96
CA GLN A 451 21.56 -6.28 -5.04
C GLN A 451 21.14 -6.53 -3.57
N ILE A 452 19.96 -6.07 -3.18
CA ILE A 452 19.41 -6.37 -1.85
C ILE A 452 19.32 -7.88 -1.61
N ALA A 453 18.79 -8.64 -2.57
CA ALA A 453 18.63 -10.09 -2.46
C ALA A 453 19.97 -10.81 -2.27
N GLN A 454 21.08 -10.31 -2.84
CA GLN A 454 22.44 -10.89 -2.65
C GLN A 454 22.92 -10.81 -1.19
N HIS A 455 22.45 -9.81 -0.42
CA HIS A 455 22.76 -9.69 1.02
C HIS A 455 21.85 -10.57 1.89
N ALA A 456 20.85 -11.22 1.30
CA ALA A 456 19.91 -12.11 1.98
C ALA A 456 19.29 -11.51 3.28
N PRO A 457 18.80 -10.26 3.28
CA PRO A 457 18.21 -9.65 4.48
C PRO A 457 16.81 -10.20 4.78
N ALA A 458 16.20 -10.87 3.82
CA ALA A 458 14.86 -11.45 3.96
C ALA A 458 14.68 -12.64 3.02
N VAL A 459 13.66 -13.46 3.29
CA VAL A 459 13.16 -14.48 2.36
C VAL A 459 11.86 -14.01 1.77
N PRO A 460 11.76 -13.73 0.46
CA PRO A 460 10.46 -13.51 -0.18
C PRO A 460 9.70 -14.85 -0.17
N LEU A 461 8.59 -14.89 0.57
CA LEU A 461 7.85 -16.15 0.81
C LEU A 461 6.77 -16.37 -0.25
N ALA A 462 5.85 -15.42 -0.35
CA ALA A 462 4.72 -15.51 -1.26
C ALA A 462 4.25 -14.13 -1.73
N TYR A 463 3.75 -14.07 -2.97
CA TYR A 463 2.86 -12.99 -3.42
C TYR A 463 1.44 -13.41 -3.07
N ARG A 464 0.81 -12.73 -2.11
CA ARG A 464 -0.53 -13.07 -1.65
C ARG A 464 -1.55 -12.80 -2.76
N ARG A 465 -2.55 -13.65 -2.85
CA ARG A 465 -3.73 -13.43 -3.69
C ARG A 465 -4.88 -12.97 -2.80
N ASN A 466 -5.50 -11.88 -3.19
CA ASN A 466 -6.66 -11.34 -2.50
C ASN A 466 -7.93 -11.67 -3.27
N SER A 467 -8.88 -12.28 -2.60
CA SER A 467 -10.19 -12.62 -3.16
C SER A 467 -11.27 -11.77 -2.52
N PHE A 468 -12.20 -11.31 -3.35
CA PHE A 468 -13.36 -10.52 -2.94
C PHE A 468 -14.61 -11.06 -3.63
N LEU A 469 -15.76 -10.96 -2.95
CA LEU A 469 -17.03 -11.46 -3.44
C LEU A 469 -18.00 -10.31 -3.69
N ARG A 470 -18.76 -10.41 -4.79
CA ARG A 470 -19.83 -9.46 -5.13
C ARG A 470 -21.19 -10.15 -5.20
N GLY A 471 -22.25 -9.37 -5.05
CA GLY A 471 -23.62 -9.74 -5.42
C GLY A 471 -23.80 -9.75 -6.93
N SER A 472 -24.83 -10.46 -7.40
CA SER A 472 -25.07 -10.70 -8.83
C SER A 472 -25.34 -9.43 -9.64
N LYS A 473 -25.85 -8.38 -9.01
CA LYS A 473 -26.18 -7.10 -9.65
C LYS A 473 -25.03 -6.08 -9.63
N VAL A 474 -23.91 -6.37 -8.99
CA VAL A 474 -22.75 -5.47 -8.98
C VAL A 474 -21.96 -5.65 -10.28
N THR A 475 -21.67 -4.55 -10.96
CA THR A 475 -20.91 -4.48 -12.22
C THR A 475 -19.58 -3.76 -12.05
N GLY A 476 -18.66 -3.86 -13.01
CA GLY A 476 -17.34 -3.23 -12.93
C GLY A 476 -16.43 -3.80 -11.84
N PHE A 477 -16.67 -5.03 -11.41
CA PHE A 477 -15.99 -5.67 -10.30
C PHE A 477 -14.85 -6.59 -10.76
N TYR A 478 -13.61 -6.14 -10.55
CA TYR A 478 -12.39 -6.89 -10.84
C TYR A 478 -11.29 -6.51 -9.83
N VAL A 479 -10.23 -7.33 -9.74
CA VAL A 479 -9.11 -7.15 -8.82
C VAL A 479 -7.80 -7.36 -9.56
N GLU A 480 -7.05 -6.30 -9.77
CA GLU A 480 -5.74 -6.31 -10.42
C GLU A 480 -4.60 -6.72 -9.44
N PRO A 481 -3.42 -7.12 -9.93
CA PRO A 481 -2.28 -7.45 -9.06
C PRO A 481 -1.90 -6.30 -8.13
N TYR A 482 -1.93 -5.08 -8.61
CA TYR A 482 -1.82 -3.86 -7.81
C TYR A 482 -3.12 -3.04 -7.96
N PRO A 483 -3.70 -2.57 -6.89
CA PRO A 483 -3.30 -2.71 -5.48
C PRO A 483 -3.85 -3.98 -4.80
N ALA A 484 -4.36 -4.94 -5.57
CA ALA A 484 -4.98 -6.18 -5.10
C ALA A 484 -6.28 -5.94 -4.27
N TYR A 485 -7.03 -4.93 -4.65
CA TYR A 485 -8.36 -4.56 -4.15
C TYR A 485 -9.31 -4.25 -5.31
N PRO A 486 -10.64 -4.38 -5.13
CA PRO A 486 -11.62 -3.94 -6.13
C PRO A 486 -11.51 -2.43 -6.38
N ASN A 487 -11.71 -2.02 -7.64
CA ASN A 487 -11.73 -0.61 -8.00
C ASN A 487 -13.13 -0.01 -7.75
N TYR A 488 -13.30 0.71 -6.64
CA TYR A 488 -14.59 1.32 -6.26
C TYR A 488 -15.04 2.43 -7.22
N LEU A 489 -14.10 3.00 -7.99
CA LEU A 489 -14.38 4.17 -8.84
C LEU A 489 -15.20 3.82 -10.08
N VAL A 490 -15.26 2.53 -10.45
CA VAL A 490 -15.94 2.04 -11.66
C VAL A 490 -17.09 1.08 -11.36
N LEU A 491 -17.40 0.84 -10.08
CA LEU A 491 -18.50 -0.03 -9.67
C LEU A 491 -19.85 0.54 -10.09
N GLY A 492 -20.73 -0.35 -10.52
CA GLY A 492 -22.12 -0.07 -10.82
C GLY A 492 -23.06 -1.12 -10.23
N VAL A 493 -24.36 -0.88 -10.37
CA VAL A 493 -25.43 -1.83 -10.04
C VAL A 493 -26.46 -1.85 -11.16
N GLU A 494 -27.01 -3.06 -11.43
CA GLU A 494 -28.10 -3.30 -12.39
C GLU A 494 -29.43 -3.47 -11.68
#